data_2be5aa5f5ff48aff13940f4f0baf843b
#
_entry.id   2be5aa5f5ff48aff13940f4f0baf843b
#
_cell.length_a   1.000
_cell.length_b   1.000
_cell.length_c   1.000
_cell.angle_alpha   90.00
_cell.angle_beta   90.00
_cell.angle_gamma   90.00
#
_symmetry.space_group_name_H-M   'P 1'
#
loop_
_entity.id
_entity.type
_entity.pdbx_description
1 polymer ?
#
loop_
_entity_poly.entity_id
_entity_poly.type
_entity_poly.pdbx_seq_one_letter_code
_entity_poly.pdbx_strand_id
1 'polypeptide(L)'
;MTKKLISFIVLPILIVMIGCASNPPISSLTSQERERVSNIVFLEGGQIPKDSYKVLGSVEGLACKRNLYASGAPAVEKARQGVRIRAAQLGANAVINLLCEENQKVDWVRNCWQSVVCVGDAILVNDPTILNRIGQQGEVRLPDTVSAGTGWVVEPGFIVTNQHVIDGATDIVGHFNDGSTLKLSVVAADPINDLALLLPLSNIPLPQSIPLAKKDAEVGQTVFTVGFPHTEILGSNAKVTSGIISSRSGLQDDPRLYQTTVQLQAGNSGSPLMNMNGEAVGVATSKLDAVRVFRFTGDLPEGVNYAVKSHYISALIASAKAIKSPENPDVILGPFTNLPNAVNEVSKSVLLIEAR
;
A
#
# COMPACT_ATOMS: atom_id res chain seq x y z
N MET A 1 56.29 -30.17 -37.92
CA MET A 1 55.40 -29.00 -38.18
C MET A 1 53.96 -29.43 -38.11
N THR A 2 53.36 -29.35 -36.96
CA THR A 2 51.94 -29.74 -36.67
C THR A 2 51.11 -28.50 -36.52
N LYS A 3 50.21 -28.21 -37.46
CA LYS A 3 49.24 -27.09 -37.40
C LYS A 3 48.10 -27.47 -36.46
N LYS A 4 47.96 -26.74 -35.36
CA LYS A 4 46.78 -26.77 -34.50
C LYS A 4 45.67 -25.98 -35.16
N LEU A 5 44.58 -26.64 -35.50
CA LEU A 5 43.30 -26.00 -35.86
C LEU A 5 42.64 -25.48 -34.59
N ILE A 6 42.45 -24.18 -34.51
CA ILE A 6 41.63 -23.53 -33.44
C ILE A 6 40.21 -23.50 -33.96
N SER A 7 39.35 -24.32 -33.35
CA SER A 7 37.91 -24.32 -33.61
C SER A 7 37.25 -23.17 -32.83
N PHE A 8 36.78 -22.16 -33.56
CA PHE A 8 35.94 -21.09 -32.97
C PHE A 8 34.54 -21.65 -32.75
N ILE A 9 34.17 -21.86 -31.48
CA ILE A 9 32.79 -22.11 -31.08
C ILE A 9 32.07 -20.75 -31.12
N VAL A 10 31.27 -20.54 -32.15
CA VAL A 10 30.32 -19.41 -32.20
C VAL A 10 29.14 -19.75 -31.30
N LEU A 11 29.11 -19.14 -30.12
CA LEU A 11 27.99 -19.20 -29.22
C LEU A 11 26.87 -18.33 -29.81
N PRO A 12 25.66 -18.84 -30.09
CA PRO A 12 24.57 -18.01 -30.56
C PRO A 12 24.15 -17.04 -29.46
N ILE A 13 24.39 -15.75 -29.68
CA ILE A 13 23.81 -14.68 -28.85
C ILE A 13 22.31 -14.77 -29.06
N LEU A 14 21.59 -15.25 -28.04
CA LEU A 14 20.15 -15.23 -27.97
C LEU A 14 19.76 -13.75 -27.79
N ILE A 15 19.45 -13.07 -28.90
CA ILE A 15 18.85 -11.73 -28.89
C ILE A 15 17.45 -11.93 -28.30
N VAL A 16 17.29 -11.66 -26.99
CA VAL A 16 15.99 -11.49 -26.37
C VAL A 16 15.38 -10.24 -27.00
N MET A 17 14.56 -10.44 -28.00
CA MET A 17 13.71 -9.37 -28.55
C MET A 17 12.83 -8.91 -27.43
N ILE A 18 13.12 -7.74 -26.88
CA ILE A 18 12.21 -7.01 -25.96
C ILE A 18 11.00 -6.63 -26.81
N GLY A 19 10.08 -7.56 -26.97
CA GLY A 19 8.80 -7.33 -27.63
C GLY A 19 8.01 -6.34 -26.81
N CYS A 20 7.34 -5.39 -27.49
CA CYS A 20 6.37 -4.46 -26.88
C CYS A 20 5.53 -5.20 -25.83
N ALA A 21 5.54 -4.72 -24.58
CA ALA A 21 4.79 -5.32 -23.50
C ALA A 21 3.29 -5.29 -23.84
N SER A 22 2.76 -6.42 -24.28
CA SER A 22 1.33 -6.63 -24.53
C SER A 22 0.94 -8.00 -23.95
N ASN A 23 -0.33 -8.11 -23.54
CA ASN A 23 -0.84 -9.42 -23.14
C ASN A 23 -0.73 -10.40 -24.32
N PRO A 24 -0.34 -11.66 -24.09
CA PRO A 24 -0.42 -12.67 -25.12
C PRO A 24 -1.85 -12.79 -25.64
N PRO A 25 -2.07 -12.92 -26.95
CA PRO A 25 -3.43 -13.11 -27.49
C PRO A 25 -3.94 -14.50 -27.11
N ILE A 26 -5.22 -14.62 -26.77
CA ILE A 26 -5.86 -15.90 -26.41
C ILE A 26 -5.72 -16.93 -27.54
N SER A 27 -5.62 -16.48 -28.80
CA SER A 27 -5.41 -17.34 -29.96
C SER A 27 -4.05 -18.07 -29.96
N SER A 28 -3.05 -17.56 -29.22
CA SER A 28 -1.74 -18.23 -29.11
C SER A 28 -1.72 -19.35 -28.08
N LEU A 29 -2.80 -19.55 -27.33
CA LEU A 29 -2.89 -20.55 -26.27
C LEU A 29 -3.33 -21.89 -26.82
N THR A 30 -2.81 -22.97 -26.24
CA THR A 30 -3.32 -24.34 -26.44
C THR A 30 -4.75 -24.48 -25.89
N SER A 31 -5.46 -25.52 -26.30
CA SER A 31 -6.83 -25.77 -25.79
C SER A 31 -6.85 -25.94 -24.26
N GLN A 32 -5.83 -26.60 -23.71
CA GLN A 32 -5.71 -26.81 -22.26
C GLN A 32 -5.39 -25.50 -21.50
N GLU A 33 -4.56 -24.62 -22.06
CA GLU A 33 -4.28 -23.32 -21.47
C GLU A 33 -5.52 -22.41 -21.51
N ARG A 34 -6.31 -22.44 -22.60
CA ARG A 34 -7.57 -21.67 -22.69
C ARG A 34 -8.58 -22.10 -21.63
N GLU A 35 -8.71 -23.38 -21.39
CA GLU A 35 -9.56 -23.93 -20.32
C GLU A 35 -9.07 -23.46 -18.94
N ARG A 36 -7.75 -23.49 -18.70
CA ARG A 36 -7.17 -22.99 -17.45
C ARG A 36 -7.43 -21.50 -17.24
N VAL A 37 -7.33 -20.66 -18.27
CA VAL A 37 -7.58 -19.20 -18.16
C VAL A 37 -8.93 -18.90 -17.53
N SER A 38 -9.99 -19.65 -17.93
CA SER A 38 -11.34 -19.46 -17.38
C SER A 38 -11.46 -19.93 -15.94
N ASN A 39 -10.60 -20.83 -15.49
CA ASN A 39 -10.63 -21.45 -14.17
C ASN A 39 -9.60 -20.84 -13.18
N ILE A 40 -8.79 -19.86 -13.59
CA ILE A 40 -7.87 -19.16 -12.70
C ILE A 40 -8.66 -18.33 -11.70
N VAL A 41 -8.47 -18.61 -10.41
CA VAL A 41 -9.07 -17.88 -9.30
C VAL A 41 -8.06 -16.86 -8.77
N PHE A 42 -8.52 -15.62 -8.54
CA PHE A 42 -7.73 -14.65 -7.80
C PHE A 42 -8.04 -14.82 -6.31
N LEU A 43 -7.00 -14.95 -5.51
CA LEU A 43 -7.08 -15.16 -4.07
C LEU A 43 -6.27 -14.08 -3.36
N GLU A 44 -6.75 -13.66 -2.21
CA GLU A 44 -5.96 -12.76 -1.37
C GLU A 44 -4.92 -13.51 -0.54
N GLY A 45 -3.83 -12.81 -0.19
CA GLY A 45 -2.81 -13.39 0.64
C GLY A 45 -3.37 -13.77 2.02
N GLY A 46 -3.13 -15.02 2.44
CA GLY A 46 -3.64 -15.55 3.71
C GLY A 46 -4.92 -16.38 3.62
N GLN A 47 -5.64 -16.37 2.50
CA GLN A 47 -6.83 -17.23 2.29
C GLN A 47 -6.49 -18.71 2.21
N ILE A 48 -5.24 -19.05 1.90
CA ILE A 48 -4.78 -20.44 1.81
C ILE A 48 -3.51 -20.61 2.66
N PRO A 49 -3.38 -21.73 3.41
CA PRO A 49 -2.14 -22.05 4.11
C PRO A 49 -0.95 -22.13 3.15
N LYS A 50 0.21 -21.60 3.56
CA LYS A 50 1.42 -21.57 2.71
C LYS A 50 1.89 -22.94 2.22
N ASP A 51 1.59 -23.99 2.98
CA ASP A 51 1.97 -25.37 2.65
C ASP A 51 1.02 -26.05 1.65
N SER A 52 -0.12 -25.42 1.31
CA SER A 52 -1.15 -26.00 0.43
C SER A 52 -0.95 -25.64 -1.04
N TYR A 53 0.05 -24.82 -1.39
CA TYR A 53 0.32 -24.41 -2.76
C TYR A 53 1.81 -24.26 -3.05
N LYS A 54 2.14 -24.31 -4.34
CA LYS A 54 3.49 -24.04 -4.86
C LYS A 54 3.46 -22.76 -5.69
N VAL A 55 4.37 -21.83 -5.43
CA VAL A 55 4.57 -20.64 -6.28
C VAL A 55 5.29 -21.06 -7.56
N LEU A 56 4.71 -20.72 -8.71
CA LEU A 56 5.24 -21.03 -10.03
C LEU A 56 6.01 -19.86 -10.65
N GLY A 57 5.68 -18.63 -10.26
CA GLY A 57 6.35 -17.42 -10.73
C GLY A 57 5.45 -16.20 -10.63
N SER A 58 6.07 -15.02 -10.79
CA SER A 58 5.33 -13.75 -10.87
C SER A 58 4.77 -13.54 -12.28
N VAL A 59 3.56 -13.00 -12.37
CA VAL A 59 2.84 -12.75 -13.62
C VAL A 59 2.32 -11.33 -13.68
N GLU A 60 2.40 -10.72 -14.86
CA GLU A 60 1.96 -9.36 -15.13
C GLU A 60 0.90 -9.35 -16.22
N GLY A 61 -0.07 -8.45 -16.13
CA GLY A 61 -1.04 -8.16 -17.18
C GLY A 61 -1.15 -6.67 -17.42
N LEU A 62 -1.36 -6.28 -18.67
CA LEU A 62 -1.37 -4.89 -19.11
C LEU A 62 -2.67 -4.55 -19.85
N ALA A 63 -3.30 -3.45 -19.45
CA ALA A 63 -4.25 -2.71 -20.29
C ALA A 63 -3.62 -1.38 -20.68
N CYS A 64 -3.56 -1.09 -21.98
CA CYS A 64 -2.83 0.04 -22.53
C CYS A 64 -3.72 0.84 -23.48
N LYS A 65 -3.81 2.15 -23.27
CA LYS A 65 -4.37 3.10 -24.22
C LYS A 65 -3.24 3.61 -25.11
N ARG A 66 -3.17 3.11 -26.34
CA ARG A 66 -2.12 3.46 -27.30
C ARG A 66 -2.44 4.69 -28.16
N ASN A 67 -3.69 5.15 -28.13
CA ASN A 67 -4.14 6.27 -28.93
C ASN A 67 -4.80 7.32 -28.03
N LEU A 68 -4.35 8.56 -28.10
CA LEU A 68 -4.90 9.68 -27.33
C LEU A 68 -6.40 9.88 -27.58
N TYR A 69 -6.85 9.61 -28.81
CA TYR A 69 -8.25 9.79 -29.26
C TYR A 69 -9.15 8.57 -28.94
N ALA A 70 -8.61 7.46 -28.43
CA ALA A 70 -9.44 6.33 -28.03
C ALA A 70 -10.32 6.73 -26.84
N SER A 71 -11.61 6.43 -26.91
CA SER A 71 -12.55 6.68 -25.83
C SER A 71 -12.32 5.75 -24.66
N GLY A 72 -12.50 6.27 -23.42
CA GLY A 72 -12.43 5.50 -22.18
C GLY A 72 -11.01 5.30 -21.63
N ALA A 73 -10.93 5.02 -20.33
CA ALA A 73 -9.72 4.60 -19.63
C ALA A 73 -9.41 3.12 -19.92
N PRO A 74 -8.15 2.67 -19.78
CA PRO A 74 -7.82 1.25 -19.84
C PRO A 74 -8.55 0.48 -18.72
N ALA A 75 -9.21 -0.63 -19.07
CA ALA A 75 -9.99 -1.40 -18.11
C ALA A 75 -9.09 -2.31 -17.27
N VAL A 76 -9.23 -2.27 -15.94
CA VAL A 76 -8.55 -3.16 -14.98
C VAL A 76 -8.76 -4.63 -15.36
N GLU A 77 -9.97 -5.00 -15.77
CA GLU A 77 -10.29 -6.39 -16.14
C GLU A 77 -9.46 -6.87 -17.34
N LYS A 78 -9.11 -6.00 -18.28
CA LYS A 78 -8.21 -6.36 -19.38
C LYS A 78 -6.78 -6.64 -18.90
N ALA A 79 -6.30 -5.94 -17.89
CA ALA A 79 -5.01 -6.21 -17.25
C ALA A 79 -5.08 -7.53 -16.46
N ARG A 80 -6.15 -7.75 -15.69
CA ARG A 80 -6.40 -9.02 -14.99
C ARG A 80 -6.46 -10.22 -15.93
N GLN A 81 -7.08 -10.06 -17.08
CA GLN A 81 -7.10 -11.10 -18.13
C GLN A 81 -5.68 -11.43 -18.60
N GLY A 82 -4.80 -10.44 -18.73
CA GLY A 82 -3.39 -10.67 -19.03
C GLY A 82 -2.68 -11.51 -17.96
N VAL A 83 -2.97 -11.24 -16.69
CA VAL A 83 -2.47 -12.05 -15.56
C VAL A 83 -2.97 -13.49 -15.65
N ARG A 84 -4.29 -13.70 -15.88
CA ARG A 84 -4.85 -15.06 -16.05
C ARG A 84 -4.16 -15.84 -17.17
N ILE A 85 -3.93 -15.20 -18.32
CA ILE A 85 -3.28 -15.83 -19.47
C ILE A 85 -1.87 -16.31 -19.10
N ARG A 86 -1.05 -15.46 -18.49
CA ARG A 86 0.32 -15.83 -18.11
C ARG A 86 0.36 -16.86 -16.99
N ALA A 87 -0.55 -16.78 -16.03
CA ALA A 87 -0.67 -17.78 -14.98
C ALA A 87 -1.04 -19.17 -15.57
N ALA A 88 -1.96 -19.20 -16.54
CA ALA A 88 -2.33 -20.44 -17.23
C ALA A 88 -1.16 -21.05 -18.02
N GLN A 89 -0.33 -20.22 -18.65
CA GLN A 89 0.90 -20.67 -19.36
C GLN A 89 1.92 -21.28 -18.41
N LEU A 90 2.01 -20.77 -17.15
CA LEU A 90 2.83 -21.38 -16.10
C LEU A 90 2.22 -22.64 -15.49
N GLY A 91 1.00 -23.03 -15.88
CA GLY A 91 0.30 -24.16 -15.32
C GLY A 91 -0.38 -23.91 -13.97
N ALA A 92 -0.54 -22.66 -13.58
CA ALA A 92 -1.21 -22.24 -12.35
C ALA A 92 -2.72 -22.53 -12.42
N ASN A 93 -3.35 -22.65 -11.24
CA ASN A 93 -4.80 -22.71 -11.06
C ASN A 93 -5.33 -21.57 -10.20
N ALA A 94 -4.44 -20.77 -9.59
CA ALA A 94 -4.79 -19.55 -8.88
C ALA A 94 -3.67 -18.49 -8.95
N VAL A 95 -4.03 -17.26 -8.59
CA VAL A 95 -3.10 -16.14 -8.43
C VAL A 95 -3.35 -15.49 -7.09
N ILE A 96 -2.30 -15.26 -6.32
CA ILE A 96 -2.32 -14.53 -5.04
C ILE A 96 -1.58 -13.19 -5.18
N ASN A 97 -1.72 -12.32 -4.18
CA ASN A 97 -1.03 -11.03 -4.11
C ASN A 97 -1.27 -10.16 -5.36
N LEU A 98 -2.49 -10.22 -5.93
CA LEU A 98 -2.82 -9.44 -7.10
C LEU A 98 -2.90 -7.95 -6.75
N LEU A 99 -2.03 -7.16 -7.35
CA LEU A 99 -2.04 -5.71 -7.28
C LEU A 99 -2.25 -5.13 -8.68
N CYS A 100 -3.16 -4.16 -8.80
CA CYS A 100 -3.41 -3.46 -10.05
C CYS A 100 -3.17 -1.97 -9.84
N GLU A 101 -2.39 -1.35 -10.72
CA GLU A 101 -2.07 0.06 -10.69
C GLU A 101 -2.51 0.73 -11.98
N GLU A 102 -3.20 1.88 -11.85
CA GLU A 102 -3.57 2.74 -12.96
C GLU A 102 -2.54 3.87 -13.11
N ASN A 103 -1.96 3.99 -14.30
CA ASN A 103 -1.10 5.10 -14.64
C ASN A 103 -1.81 6.00 -15.67
N GLN A 104 -2.16 7.21 -15.24
CA GLN A 104 -2.81 8.21 -16.06
C GLN A 104 -1.81 9.09 -16.83
N LYS A 105 -0.51 8.93 -16.58
CA LYS A 105 0.56 9.61 -17.31
C LYS A 105 1.05 8.73 -18.47
N VAL A 106 1.70 9.36 -19.45
CA VAL A 106 2.31 8.64 -20.56
C VAL A 106 3.38 7.69 -20.06
N ASP A 107 3.17 6.40 -20.28
CA ASP A 107 4.14 5.35 -19.99
C ASP A 107 5.04 5.14 -21.23
N TRP A 108 6.17 5.81 -21.23
CA TRP A 108 7.14 5.73 -22.33
C TRP A 108 7.77 4.36 -22.48
N VAL A 109 7.90 3.60 -21.38
CA VAL A 109 8.48 2.25 -21.38
C VAL A 109 7.57 1.28 -22.11
N ARG A 110 6.24 1.40 -21.89
CA ARG A 110 5.23 0.52 -22.47
C ARG A 110 4.56 1.12 -23.72
N ASN A 111 4.95 2.34 -24.07
CA ASN A 111 4.33 3.11 -25.18
C ASN A 111 2.80 3.23 -25.03
N CYS A 112 2.36 3.65 -23.85
CA CYS A 112 0.95 3.84 -23.51
C CYS A 112 0.68 5.29 -23.11
N TRP A 113 -0.41 5.89 -23.58
CA TRP A 113 -0.90 7.18 -23.08
C TRP A 113 -1.47 7.06 -21.67
N GLN A 114 -2.13 5.96 -21.40
CA GLN A 114 -2.61 5.54 -20.09
C GLN A 114 -2.47 4.03 -20.00
N SER A 115 -2.16 3.51 -18.82
CA SER A 115 -2.02 2.07 -18.61
C SER A 115 -2.60 1.63 -17.28
N VAL A 116 -3.09 0.39 -17.26
CA VAL A 116 -3.33 -0.37 -16.03
C VAL A 116 -2.42 -1.58 -16.07
N VAL A 117 -1.65 -1.76 -15.03
CA VAL A 117 -0.76 -2.92 -14.86
C VAL A 117 -1.23 -3.71 -13.65
N CYS A 118 -1.50 -4.99 -13.82
CA CYS A 118 -1.77 -5.91 -12.73
C CYS A 118 -0.62 -6.90 -12.60
N VAL A 119 -0.18 -7.17 -11.38
CA VAL A 119 0.88 -8.15 -11.08
C VAL A 119 0.43 -9.03 -9.92
N GLY A 120 0.80 -10.29 -9.97
CA GLY A 120 0.51 -11.26 -8.92
C GLY A 120 1.43 -12.46 -8.99
N ASP A 121 1.31 -13.36 -8.03
CA ASP A 121 2.06 -14.60 -7.99
C ASP A 121 1.18 -15.75 -8.46
N ALA A 122 1.59 -16.39 -9.56
CA ALA A 122 0.94 -17.59 -10.08
C ALA A 122 1.25 -18.79 -9.18
N ILE A 123 0.23 -19.48 -8.69
CA ILE A 123 0.37 -20.61 -7.78
C ILE A 123 -0.35 -21.84 -8.31
N LEU A 124 0.15 -23.00 -7.93
CA LEU A 124 -0.52 -24.28 -8.09
C LEU A 124 -1.00 -24.77 -6.72
N VAL A 125 -2.29 -24.72 -6.50
CA VAL A 125 -2.94 -25.27 -5.30
C VAL A 125 -3.08 -26.79 -5.50
N ASN A 126 -2.51 -27.57 -4.58
CA ASN A 126 -2.43 -29.02 -4.70
C ASN A 126 -3.76 -29.74 -4.49
N ASP A 127 -4.64 -29.15 -3.68
CA ASP A 127 -5.98 -29.69 -3.41
C ASP A 127 -7.07 -28.86 -4.13
N PRO A 128 -7.64 -29.36 -5.24
CA PRO A 128 -8.68 -28.66 -5.99
C PRO A 128 -9.95 -28.39 -5.16
N THR A 129 -10.17 -29.12 -4.07
CA THR A 129 -11.37 -28.92 -3.23
C THR A 129 -11.32 -27.58 -2.51
N ILE A 130 -10.13 -27.04 -2.28
CA ILE A 130 -9.93 -25.69 -1.72
C ILE A 130 -10.47 -24.65 -2.71
N LEU A 131 -10.09 -24.74 -3.99
CA LEU A 131 -10.55 -23.81 -5.03
C LEU A 131 -12.06 -23.95 -5.30
N ASN A 132 -12.58 -25.18 -5.28
CA ASN A 132 -14.01 -25.43 -5.47
C ASN A 132 -14.84 -24.85 -4.31
N ARG A 133 -14.37 -24.96 -3.07
CA ARG A 133 -15.02 -24.30 -1.92
C ARG A 133 -15.04 -22.80 -2.06
N ILE A 134 -13.95 -22.21 -2.51
CA ILE A 134 -13.85 -20.77 -2.73
C ILE A 134 -14.69 -20.34 -3.95
N GLY A 135 -14.72 -21.12 -5.04
CA GLY A 135 -15.48 -20.81 -6.26
C GLY A 135 -17.00 -21.04 -6.14
N GLN A 136 -17.47 -21.98 -5.31
CA GLN A 136 -18.90 -22.23 -5.08
C GLN A 136 -19.54 -21.22 -4.11
N GLN A 137 -18.76 -20.49 -3.37
CA GLN A 137 -19.27 -19.42 -2.50
C GLN A 137 -19.57 -18.13 -3.26
N GLY A 138 -19.73 -18.18 -4.60
CA GLY A 138 -20.04 -17.10 -5.53
C GLY A 138 -19.64 -15.73 -5.00
N GLU A 139 -18.78 -14.96 -5.65
CA GLU A 139 -18.17 -13.75 -5.09
C GLU A 139 -18.16 -13.85 -3.55
N VAL A 140 -17.17 -14.57 -3.01
CA VAL A 140 -16.98 -14.52 -1.57
C VAL A 140 -16.82 -13.04 -1.26
N ARG A 141 -17.88 -12.39 -0.77
CA ARG A 141 -17.68 -11.31 0.16
C ARG A 141 -16.71 -11.91 1.14
N LEU A 142 -15.46 -11.53 0.98
CA LEU A 142 -14.40 -11.90 1.90
C LEU A 142 -15.00 -11.73 3.29
N PRO A 143 -14.83 -12.66 4.24
CA PRO A 143 -15.10 -12.36 5.61
C PRO A 143 -14.33 -11.07 5.85
N ASP A 144 -15.05 -9.97 6.02
CA ASP A 144 -14.63 -8.59 6.04
C ASP A 144 -13.10 -8.51 6.16
N THR A 145 -12.40 -8.26 5.05
CA THR A 145 -10.95 -8.13 5.10
C THR A 145 -10.67 -6.98 6.02
N VAL A 146 -10.24 -7.31 7.24
CA VAL A 146 -9.92 -6.30 8.23
C VAL A 146 -8.69 -5.60 7.71
N SER A 147 -8.88 -4.44 7.09
CA SER A 147 -7.76 -3.54 6.85
C SER A 147 -7.29 -3.03 8.19
N ALA A 148 -6.01 -3.23 8.50
CA ALA A 148 -5.40 -2.73 9.72
C ALA A 148 -4.42 -1.61 9.41
N GLY A 149 -4.50 -0.54 10.18
CA GLY A 149 -3.62 0.61 10.07
C GLY A 149 -3.50 1.34 11.40
N THR A 150 -2.92 2.50 11.36
CA THR A 150 -2.75 3.37 12.52
C THR A 150 -3.55 4.65 12.32
N GLY A 151 -4.13 5.17 13.40
CA GLY A 151 -4.71 6.50 13.47
C GLY A 151 -4.17 7.25 14.68
N TRP A 152 -4.43 8.54 14.76
CA TRP A 152 -4.03 9.39 15.87
C TRP A 152 -4.91 10.62 16.01
N VAL A 153 -5.04 11.10 17.24
CA VAL A 153 -5.88 12.26 17.56
C VAL A 153 -5.18 13.55 17.17
N VAL A 154 -5.86 14.39 16.37
CA VAL A 154 -5.41 15.73 15.95
C VAL A 154 -6.42 16.79 16.37
N GLU A 155 -5.95 18.05 16.59
CA GLU A 155 -6.88 19.17 16.79
C GLU A 155 -7.81 19.36 15.57
N PRO A 156 -9.08 19.69 15.79
CA PRO A 156 -9.82 19.92 17.05
C PRO A 156 -10.54 18.67 17.61
N GLY A 157 -9.95 17.47 17.53
CA GLY A 157 -10.53 16.23 18.03
C GLY A 157 -10.97 15.27 16.91
N PHE A 158 -10.37 15.40 15.72
CA PHE A 158 -10.46 14.40 14.68
C PHE A 158 -9.42 13.28 14.90
N ILE A 159 -9.64 12.15 14.27
CA ILE A 159 -8.65 11.09 14.15
C ILE A 159 -8.18 11.06 12.69
N VAL A 160 -6.87 11.17 12.49
CA VAL A 160 -6.22 11.08 11.16
C VAL A 160 -5.76 9.66 10.90
N THR A 161 -5.95 9.19 9.68
CA THR A 161 -5.36 7.95 9.14
C THR A 161 -5.13 8.10 7.64
N ASN A 162 -4.58 7.08 6.97
CA ASN A 162 -4.57 7.04 5.51
C ASN A 162 -5.94 6.64 4.96
N GLN A 163 -6.28 7.16 3.76
CA GLN A 163 -7.54 6.84 3.10
C GLN A 163 -7.61 5.35 2.74
N HIS A 164 -6.51 4.76 2.24
CA HIS A 164 -6.49 3.35 1.86
C HIS A 164 -6.72 2.39 3.04
N VAL A 165 -6.49 2.81 4.29
CA VAL A 165 -6.77 2.00 5.49
C VAL A 165 -8.27 1.79 5.69
N ILE A 166 -9.07 2.79 5.28
CA ILE A 166 -10.54 2.79 5.49
C ILE A 166 -11.33 2.65 4.19
N ASP A 167 -10.66 2.40 3.08
CA ASP A 167 -11.27 2.36 1.75
C ASP A 167 -12.29 1.22 1.63
N GLY A 168 -13.52 1.55 1.29
CA GLY A 168 -14.61 0.57 1.17
C GLY A 168 -15.15 0.01 2.49
N ALA A 169 -14.61 0.45 3.64
CA ALA A 169 -15.04 -0.06 4.94
C ALA A 169 -16.43 0.46 5.33
N THR A 170 -17.24 -0.42 5.91
CA THR A 170 -18.57 -0.11 6.46
C THR A 170 -18.58 -0.04 8.00
N ASP A 171 -17.60 -0.65 8.65
CA ASP A 171 -17.41 -0.63 10.11
C ASP A 171 -15.94 -0.30 10.39
N ILE A 172 -15.69 0.75 11.15
CA ILE A 172 -14.35 1.22 11.50
C ILE A 172 -14.25 1.29 13.03
N VAL A 173 -13.27 0.57 13.58
CA VAL A 173 -13.03 0.51 15.02
C VAL A 173 -11.60 0.95 15.31
N GLY A 174 -11.46 1.85 16.29
CA GLY A 174 -10.17 2.28 16.81
C GLY A 174 -9.89 1.64 18.18
N HIS A 175 -8.67 1.19 18.42
CA HIS A 175 -8.23 0.59 19.68
C HIS A 175 -7.01 1.34 20.22
N PHE A 176 -7.15 1.96 21.39
CA PHE A 176 -6.04 2.61 22.08
C PHE A 176 -5.21 1.59 22.89
N ASN A 177 -3.98 1.98 23.22
CA ASN A 177 -3.07 1.12 24.01
C ASN A 177 -3.56 0.83 25.42
N ASP A 178 -4.47 1.62 25.98
CA ASP A 178 -5.08 1.39 27.29
C ASP A 178 -6.23 0.36 27.28
N GLY A 179 -6.53 -0.18 26.08
CA GLY A 179 -7.60 -1.14 25.85
C GLY A 179 -8.95 -0.50 25.55
N SER A 180 -9.07 0.82 25.57
CA SER A 180 -10.31 1.50 25.15
C SER A 180 -10.55 1.36 23.65
N THR A 181 -11.83 1.28 23.25
CA THR A 181 -12.23 1.10 21.86
C THR A 181 -13.26 2.13 21.44
N LEU A 182 -13.19 2.57 20.19
CA LEU A 182 -14.10 3.55 19.61
C LEU A 182 -14.64 3.03 18.27
N LYS A 183 -15.97 3.16 18.06
CA LYS A 183 -16.53 3.11 16.72
C LYS A 183 -16.35 4.46 16.06
N LEU A 184 -15.92 4.45 14.82
CA LEU A 184 -15.53 5.64 14.09
C LEU A 184 -16.34 5.80 12.80
N SER A 185 -16.55 7.05 12.39
CA SER A 185 -17.16 7.40 11.10
C SER A 185 -16.23 8.27 10.29
N VAL A 186 -16.26 8.11 8.97
CA VAL A 186 -15.50 8.95 8.04
C VAL A 186 -16.15 10.32 7.94
N VAL A 187 -15.37 11.36 8.17
CA VAL A 187 -15.80 12.76 8.09
C VAL A 187 -15.38 13.38 6.76
N ALA A 188 -14.15 13.14 6.38
CA ALA A 188 -13.58 13.59 5.12
C ALA A 188 -12.53 12.61 4.66
N ALA A 189 -12.37 12.49 3.34
CA ALA A 189 -11.33 11.69 2.73
C ALA A 189 -10.71 12.45 1.55
N ASP A 190 -9.40 12.31 1.41
CA ASP A 190 -8.61 12.83 0.29
C ASP A 190 -7.83 11.67 -0.36
N PRO A 191 -8.42 11.01 -1.36
CA PRO A 191 -7.76 9.89 -2.05
C PRO A 191 -6.48 10.30 -2.80
N ILE A 192 -6.35 11.59 -3.17
CA ILE A 192 -5.17 12.10 -3.89
C ILE A 192 -3.96 12.14 -2.97
N ASN A 193 -4.15 12.60 -1.74
CA ASN A 193 -3.11 12.69 -0.73
C ASN A 193 -3.12 11.47 0.22
N ASP A 194 -4.00 10.49 0.00
CA ASP A 194 -4.14 9.30 0.82
C ASP A 194 -4.36 9.62 2.31
N LEU A 195 -5.29 10.54 2.60
CA LEU A 195 -5.63 11.00 3.95
C LEU A 195 -7.12 10.81 4.24
N ALA A 196 -7.46 10.53 5.50
CA ALA A 196 -8.83 10.52 5.98
C ALA A 196 -8.92 11.12 7.39
N LEU A 197 -10.07 11.76 7.66
CA LEU A 197 -10.47 12.23 8.97
C LEU A 197 -11.67 11.41 9.47
N LEU A 198 -11.55 10.95 10.70
CA LEU A 198 -12.56 10.14 11.36
C LEU A 198 -13.04 10.86 12.64
N LEU A 199 -14.28 10.56 13.05
CA LEU A 199 -14.84 10.96 14.34
C LEU A 199 -15.40 9.76 15.07
N PRO A 200 -15.34 9.76 16.43
CA PRO A 200 -16.09 8.81 17.24
C PRO A 200 -17.60 8.94 17.01
N LEU A 201 -18.28 7.79 16.89
CA LEU A 201 -19.75 7.76 16.82
C LEU A 201 -20.43 8.03 18.18
N SER A 202 -19.67 7.92 19.26
CA SER A 202 -20.12 8.18 20.62
C SER A 202 -19.34 9.35 21.23
N ASN A 203 -19.97 10.08 22.13
CA ASN A 203 -19.34 11.21 22.81
C ASN A 203 -18.42 10.72 23.95
N ILE A 204 -17.32 10.07 23.56
CA ILE A 204 -16.28 9.59 24.49
C ILE A 204 -15.15 10.61 24.48
N PRO A 205 -14.62 11.04 25.65
CA PRO A 205 -13.46 11.92 25.70
C PRO A 205 -12.28 11.29 24.96
N LEU A 206 -11.71 12.06 24.03
CA LEU A 206 -10.48 11.66 23.36
C LEU A 206 -9.26 11.99 24.23
N PRO A 207 -8.17 11.21 24.13
CA PRO A 207 -6.90 11.59 24.74
C PRO A 207 -6.36 12.89 24.15
N GLN A 208 -5.20 13.34 24.64
CA GLN A 208 -4.54 14.54 24.12
C GLN A 208 -4.37 14.49 22.60
N SER A 209 -4.50 15.63 21.94
CA SER A 209 -4.27 15.76 20.51
C SER A 209 -2.79 16.02 20.21
N ILE A 210 -2.34 15.53 19.06
CA ILE A 210 -1.01 15.80 18.52
C ILE A 210 -1.10 17.05 17.64
N PRO A 211 -0.33 18.11 17.91
CA PRO A 211 -0.33 19.30 17.09
C PRO A 211 0.38 19.07 15.76
N LEU A 212 -0.10 19.74 14.72
CA LEU A 212 0.55 19.73 13.42
C LEU A 212 1.70 20.73 13.36
N ALA A 213 2.83 20.31 12.79
CA ALA A 213 3.95 21.21 12.55
C ALA A 213 3.54 22.34 11.60
N LYS A 214 3.83 23.59 12.01
CA LYS A 214 3.54 24.79 11.21
C LYS A 214 4.55 25.03 10.09
N LYS A 215 5.72 24.42 10.20
CA LYS A 215 6.81 24.52 9.20
C LYS A 215 7.13 23.14 8.67
N ASP A 216 7.51 23.09 7.42
CA ASP A 216 8.04 21.87 6.81
C ASP A 216 9.29 21.39 7.56
N ALA A 217 9.41 20.06 7.68
CA ALA A 217 10.60 19.45 8.25
C ALA A 217 11.83 19.66 7.35
N GLU A 218 12.99 19.80 7.98
CA GLU A 218 14.26 19.97 7.28
C GLU A 218 14.92 18.62 6.99
N VAL A 219 15.71 18.55 5.93
CA VAL A 219 16.55 17.38 5.63
C VAL A 219 17.56 17.19 6.77
N GLY A 220 17.68 15.95 7.25
CA GLY A 220 18.50 15.59 8.41
C GLY A 220 17.76 15.74 9.75
N GLN A 221 16.56 16.32 9.79
CA GLN A 221 15.78 16.41 11.02
C GLN A 221 15.42 15.01 11.53
N THR A 222 15.71 14.78 12.83
CA THR A 222 15.31 13.54 13.51
C THR A 222 13.78 13.46 13.65
N VAL A 223 13.23 12.33 13.27
CA VAL A 223 11.81 12.01 13.34
C VAL A 223 11.59 10.60 13.84
N PHE A 224 10.42 10.34 14.38
CA PHE A 224 10.00 9.00 14.82
C PHE A 224 8.51 8.79 14.51
N THR A 225 8.09 7.55 14.54
CA THR A 225 6.67 7.19 14.46
C THR A 225 6.32 6.16 15.52
N VAL A 226 5.05 6.20 15.92
CA VAL A 226 4.40 5.20 16.79
C VAL A 226 3.24 4.63 16.01
N GLY A 227 3.17 3.32 15.83
CA GLY A 227 2.14 2.68 15.06
C GLY A 227 1.98 1.18 15.36
N PHE A 228 1.13 0.50 14.61
CA PHE A 228 0.74 -0.89 14.84
C PHE A 228 1.09 -1.79 13.64
N PRO A 229 2.39 -2.02 13.36
CA PRO A 229 2.78 -2.87 12.24
C PRO A 229 2.45 -4.33 12.50
N HIS A 230 1.92 -5.03 11.48
CA HIS A 230 1.72 -6.48 11.46
C HIS A 230 1.14 -7.03 12.77
N THR A 231 0.00 -6.50 13.20
CA THR A 231 -0.61 -6.87 14.51
C THR A 231 -0.90 -8.36 14.62
N GLU A 232 -1.16 -9.02 13.52
CA GLU A 232 -1.37 -10.47 13.42
C GLU A 232 -0.09 -11.31 13.76
N ILE A 233 1.10 -10.71 13.65
CA ILE A 233 2.38 -11.38 13.91
C ILE A 233 3.08 -10.77 15.13
N LEU A 234 3.11 -9.43 15.19
CA LEU A 234 3.90 -8.69 16.20
C LEU A 234 3.09 -8.33 17.46
N GLY A 235 1.79 -8.65 17.46
CA GLY A 235 0.87 -8.32 18.54
C GLY A 235 0.41 -6.87 18.54
N SER A 236 -0.68 -6.58 19.27
CA SER A 236 -1.45 -5.34 19.26
C SER A 236 -0.83 -4.15 20.03
N ASN A 237 0.33 -4.31 20.66
CA ASN A 237 1.02 -3.17 21.28
C ASN A 237 1.66 -2.29 20.21
N ALA A 238 1.61 -0.97 20.39
CA ALA A 238 2.28 -0.02 19.53
C ALA A 238 3.80 -0.27 19.41
N LYS A 239 4.35 -0.04 18.24
CA LYS A 239 5.79 -0.16 17.95
C LYS A 239 6.33 1.22 17.58
N VAL A 240 7.61 1.43 17.88
CA VAL A 240 8.31 2.69 17.63
C VAL A 240 9.44 2.45 16.64
N THR A 241 9.55 3.31 15.65
CA THR A 241 10.72 3.39 14.78
C THR A 241 11.15 4.85 14.64
N SER A 242 12.46 5.09 14.51
CA SER A 242 13.02 6.43 14.37
C SER A 242 14.01 6.50 13.22
N GLY A 243 14.23 7.71 12.73
CA GLY A 243 15.12 8.00 11.61
C GLY A 243 15.22 9.49 11.37
N ILE A 244 15.48 9.87 10.12
CA ILE A 244 15.58 11.26 9.69
C ILE A 244 14.72 11.51 8.44
N ILE A 245 14.44 12.77 8.18
CA ILE A 245 13.96 13.22 6.86
C ILE A 245 15.15 13.17 5.89
N SER A 246 15.09 12.32 4.88
CA SER A 246 16.14 12.19 3.85
C SER A 246 15.93 13.11 2.66
N SER A 247 14.66 13.44 2.34
CA SER A 247 14.31 14.40 1.28
C SER A 247 13.00 15.11 1.60
N ARG A 248 12.86 16.33 1.08
CA ARG A 248 11.61 17.12 1.14
C ARG A 248 10.66 16.82 -0.02
N SER A 249 11.02 15.87 -0.87
CA SER A 249 10.17 15.34 -1.96
C SER A 249 10.17 13.81 -1.92
N GLY A 250 9.10 13.24 -2.41
CA GLY A 250 8.92 11.79 -2.55
C GLY A 250 9.44 11.25 -3.87
N LEU A 251 8.93 10.08 -4.27
CA LEU A 251 9.27 9.43 -5.53
C LEU A 251 8.99 10.39 -6.72
N GLN A 252 9.94 10.49 -7.65
CA GLN A 252 9.87 11.38 -8.82
C GLN A 252 9.64 12.86 -8.44
N ASP A 253 10.27 13.30 -7.35
CA ASP A 253 10.17 14.66 -6.82
C ASP A 253 8.76 15.09 -6.42
N ASP A 254 7.91 14.16 -6.01
CA ASP A 254 6.58 14.48 -5.52
C ASP A 254 6.65 15.42 -4.31
N PRO A 255 6.19 16.69 -4.45
CA PRO A 255 6.32 17.70 -3.40
C PRO A 255 5.42 17.43 -2.19
N ARG A 256 4.44 16.53 -2.31
CA ARG A 256 3.47 16.20 -1.26
C ARG A 256 4.09 15.37 -0.14
N LEU A 257 5.21 14.71 -0.42
CA LEU A 257 5.80 13.70 0.43
C LEU A 257 7.12 14.14 1.00
N TYR A 258 7.44 13.62 2.18
CA TYR A 258 8.80 13.45 2.65
C TYR A 258 9.31 12.07 2.32
N GLN A 259 10.59 11.94 1.98
CA GLN A 259 11.31 10.68 2.08
C GLN A 259 11.96 10.61 3.46
N THR A 260 11.89 9.46 4.11
CA THR A 260 12.42 9.24 5.46
C THR A 260 13.12 7.89 5.58
N THR A 261 14.08 7.80 6.50
CA THR A 261 14.73 6.54 6.88
C THR A 261 13.98 5.81 8.00
N VAL A 262 12.91 6.38 8.54
CA VAL A 262 12.03 5.69 9.49
C VAL A 262 11.48 4.44 8.83
N GLN A 263 11.73 3.28 9.42
CA GLN A 263 11.25 2.01 8.88
C GLN A 263 9.74 1.90 9.04
N LEU A 264 9.05 1.70 7.92
CA LEU A 264 7.60 1.54 7.84
C LEU A 264 7.25 0.16 7.30
N GLN A 265 6.23 -0.46 7.87
CA GLN A 265 5.70 -1.75 7.46
C GLN A 265 4.16 -1.65 7.36
N ALA A 266 3.53 -2.66 6.77
CA ALA A 266 2.07 -2.76 6.75
C ALA A 266 1.51 -2.63 8.18
N GLY A 267 0.50 -1.76 8.35
CA GLY A 267 -0.04 -1.38 9.67
C GLY A 267 0.54 -0.07 10.24
N ASN A 268 1.73 0.38 9.80
CA ASN A 268 2.20 1.74 10.10
C ASN A 268 1.51 2.82 9.26
N SER A 269 0.79 2.44 8.18
CA SER A 269 -0.01 3.37 7.40
C SER A 269 -0.94 4.18 8.28
N GLY A 270 -0.92 5.49 8.15
CA GLY A 270 -1.71 6.42 8.94
C GLY A 270 -1.06 6.89 10.25
N SER A 271 0.09 6.33 10.66
CA SER A 271 0.77 6.76 11.88
C SER A 271 1.36 8.17 11.76
N PRO A 272 1.44 8.95 12.86
CA PRO A 272 2.05 10.27 12.84
C PRO A 272 3.57 10.16 12.66
N LEU A 273 4.14 10.95 11.77
CA LEU A 273 5.58 11.19 11.72
C LEU A 273 5.90 12.41 12.60
N MET A 274 6.55 12.17 13.74
CA MET A 274 6.76 13.14 14.81
C MET A 274 8.15 13.75 14.77
N ASN A 275 8.24 15.03 15.11
CA ASN A 275 9.50 15.66 15.50
C ASN A 275 9.69 15.65 17.04
N MET A 276 10.87 16.05 17.51
CA MET A 276 11.16 16.12 18.94
C MET A 276 10.52 17.35 19.64
N ASN A 277 9.90 18.25 18.87
CA ASN A 277 9.09 19.33 19.43
C ASN A 277 7.66 18.90 19.82
N GLY A 278 7.30 17.63 19.60
CA GLY A 278 5.99 17.12 19.89
C GLY A 278 4.96 17.37 18.78
N GLU A 279 5.41 17.74 17.59
CA GLU A 279 4.55 18.08 16.45
C GLU A 279 4.60 16.97 15.39
N ALA A 280 3.45 16.65 14.79
CA ALA A 280 3.40 15.79 13.61
C ALA A 280 3.82 16.57 12.36
N VAL A 281 4.93 16.16 11.74
CA VAL A 281 5.41 16.73 10.47
C VAL A 281 4.75 16.08 9.27
N GLY A 282 4.14 14.89 9.45
CA GLY A 282 3.44 14.17 8.39
C GLY A 282 2.71 12.92 8.87
N VAL A 283 2.15 12.20 7.91
CA VAL A 283 1.50 10.88 8.08
C VAL A 283 2.28 9.84 7.31
N ALA A 284 2.73 8.80 7.99
CA ALA A 284 3.43 7.68 7.36
C ALA A 284 2.50 6.95 6.39
N THR A 285 3.01 6.61 5.20
CA THR A 285 2.28 5.79 4.24
C THR A 285 3.17 4.65 3.75
N SER A 286 2.70 3.42 3.92
CA SER A 286 3.38 2.21 3.42
C SER A 286 2.94 1.84 1.99
N LYS A 287 2.01 2.61 1.40
CA LYS A 287 1.45 2.36 0.06
C LYS A 287 2.42 2.67 -1.07
N LEU A 288 3.47 3.46 -0.81
CA LEU A 288 4.49 3.77 -1.82
C LEU A 288 5.54 2.66 -1.89
N ASP A 289 5.25 1.77 -2.65
CA ASP A 289 5.72 0.49 -3.13
C ASP A 289 7.24 0.33 -3.25
N ALA A 290 7.83 -0.46 -2.37
CA ALA A 290 9.09 -1.16 -2.64
C ALA A 290 9.03 -1.93 -3.98
N VAL A 291 7.87 -2.48 -4.33
CA VAL A 291 7.59 -3.14 -5.63
C VAL A 291 7.69 -2.17 -6.80
N ARG A 292 7.20 -0.93 -6.64
CA ARG A 292 7.29 0.10 -7.69
C ARG A 292 8.74 0.53 -7.93
N VAL A 293 9.50 0.74 -6.87
CA VAL A 293 10.92 1.09 -6.96
C VAL A 293 11.73 -0.08 -7.52
N PHE A 294 11.49 -1.30 -7.05
CA PHE A 294 12.12 -2.51 -7.59
C PHE A 294 11.89 -2.67 -9.10
N ARG A 295 10.70 -2.34 -9.60
CA ARG A 295 10.42 -2.42 -11.05
C ARG A 295 11.17 -1.39 -11.87
N PHE A 296 11.50 -0.22 -11.30
CA PHE A 296 12.24 0.82 -12.01
C PHE A 296 13.76 0.65 -11.90
N THR A 297 14.24 0.13 -10.78
CA THR A 297 15.67 0.08 -10.46
C THR A 297 16.26 -1.33 -10.52
N GLY A 298 15.43 -2.38 -10.39
CA GLY A 298 15.86 -3.75 -10.18
C GLY A 298 16.33 -4.04 -8.76
N ASP A 299 16.33 -3.03 -7.87
CA ASP A 299 16.75 -3.13 -6.48
C ASP A 299 15.61 -2.83 -5.53
N LEU A 300 15.52 -3.58 -4.43
CA LEU A 300 14.66 -3.22 -3.29
C LEU A 300 15.38 -2.13 -2.49
N PRO A 301 14.88 -0.88 -2.48
CA PRO A 301 15.55 0.18 -1.75
C PRO A 301 15.40 -0.07 -0.25
N GLU A 302 16.49 -0.29 0.43
CA GLU A 302 16.53 -0.33 1.88
C GLU A 302 16.45 1.10 2.45
N GLY A 303 15.63 1.28 3.48
CA GLY A 303 15.52 2.57 4.19
C GLY A 303 14.88 3.72 3.41
N VAL A 304 14.13 3.43 2.34
CA VAL A 304 13.34 4.44 1.59
C VAL A 304 11.87 4.28 1.93
N ASN A 305 11.37 5.19 2.75
CA ASN A 305 9.98 5.24 3.17
C ASN A 305 9.44 6.66 2.98
N TYR A 306 8.12 6.82 2.99
CA TYR A 306 7.49 8.09 2.67
C TYR A 306 6.44 8.49 3.71
N ALA A 307 6.23 9.80 3.85
CA ALA A 307 5.16 10.36 4.66
C ALA A 307 4.52 11.55 3.95
N VAL A 308 3.20 11.64 3.99
CA VAL A 308 2.45 12.79 3.50
C VAL A 308 2.65 13.96 4.44
N LYS A 309 2.96 15.14 3.92
CA LYS A 309 3.24 16.33 4.73
C LYS A 309 2.03 16.82 5.52
N SER A 310 2.26 17.32 6.74
CA SER A 310 1.21 17.72 7.68
C SER A 310 0.29 18.85 7.17
N HIS A 311 0.76 19.73 6.28
CA HIS A 311 -0.08 20.79 5.76
C HIS A 311 -1.26 20.31 4.92
N TYR A 312 -1.21 19.10 4.32
CA TYR A 312 -2.35 18.47 3.65
C TYR A 312 -3.42 18.03 4.66
N ILE A 313 -3.03 17.63 5.88
CA ILE A 313 -3.97 17.35 6.97
C ILE A 313 -4.68 18.65 7.35
N SER A 314 -3.94 19.76 7.49
CA SER A 314 -4.52 21.07 7.82
C SER A 314 -5.55 21.50 6.78
N ALA A 315 -5.27 21.26 5.49
CA ALA A 315 -6.21 21.54 4.40
C ALA A 315 -7.47 20.67 4.50
N LEU A 316 -7.31 19.38 4.82
CA LEU A 316 -8.43 18.47 4.97
C LEU A 316 -9.31 18.82 6.19
N ILE A 317 -8.70 19.17 7.33
CA ILE A 317 -9.40 19.68 8.52
C ILE A 317 -10.17 20.95 8.17
N ALA A 318 -9.56 21.87 7.43
CA ALA A 318 -10.22 23.10 7.01
C ALA A 318 -11.45 22.85 6.14
N SER A 319 -11.43 21.81 5.30
CA SER A 319 -12.60 21.40 4.50
C SER A 319 -13.73 20.80 5.33
N ALA A 320 -13.40 20.19 6.47
CA ALA A 320 -14.34 19.55 7.40
C ALA A 320 -14.90 20.48 8.48
N LYS A 321 -14.54 21.78 8.50
CA LYS A 321 -14.92 22.75 9.57
C LYS A 321 -16.41 22.91 9.81
N ALA A 322 -17.27 22.56 8.86
CA ALA A 322 -18.73 22.58 9.04
C ALA A 322 -19.24 21.46 9.97
N ILE A 323 -18.41 20.47 10.26
CA ILE A 323 -18.74 19.33 11.10
C ILE A 323 -18.30 19.65 12.52
N LYS A 324 -19.26 19.59 13.44
CA LYS A 324 -18.97 19.85 14.86
C LYS A 324 -18.07 18.73 15.39
N SER A 325 -16.81 19.07 15.66
CA SER A 325 -15.88 18.20 16.36
C SER A 325 -16.35 17.97 17.81
N PRO A 326 -16.01 16.87 18.46
CA PRO A 326 -16.09 16.72 19.91
C PRO A 326 -15.36 17.86 20.63
N GLU A 327 -15.50 17.94 21.95
CA GLU A 327 -14.73 18.89 22.75
C GLU A 327 -13.24 18.79 22.41
N ASN A 328 -12.61 19.96 22.22
CA ASN A 328 -11.21 20.05 21.81
C ASN A 328 -10.33 19.41 22.90
N PRO A 329 -9.64 18.28 22.63
CA PRO A 329 -8.80 17.65 23.64
C PRO A 329 -7.58 18.51 23.95
N ASP A 330 -7.01 18.31 25.14
CA ASP A 330 -5.73 18.94 25.48
C ASP A 330 -4.66 18.60 24.43
N VAL A 331 -3.72 19.50 24.23
CA VAL A 331 -2.65 19.33 23.23
C VAL A 331 -1.38 18.79 23.90
N ILE A 332 -0.73 17.82 23.25
CA ILE A 332 0.58 17.34 23.68
C ILE A 332 1.58 18.52 23.65
N LEU A 333 2.26 18.74 24.75
CA LEU A 333 3.23 19.80 24.88
C LEU A 333 4.67 19.27 24.77
N GLY A 334 5.40 19.72 23.75
CA GLY A 334 6.86 19.58 23.61
C GLY A 334 7.60 20.85 24.00
N PRO A 335 8.93 20.93 23.83
CA PRO A 335 9.78 19.87 23.25
C PRO A 335 10.09 18.74 24.22
N PHE A 336 10.36 17.55 23.65
CA PHE A 336 10.77 16.37 24.42
C PHE A 336 12.28 16.32 24.59
N THR A 337 12.75 15.96 25.76
CA THR A 337 14.18 15.86 26.08
C THR A 337 14.83 14.59 25.54
N ASN A 338 14.05 13.52 25.36
CA ASN A 338 14.51 12.24 24.84
C ASN A 338 13.37 11.47 24.18
N LEU A 339 13.72 10.47 23.38
CA LEU A 339 12.76 9.66 22.64
C LEU A 339 11.80 8.85 23.54
N PRO A 340 12.25 8.21 24.63
CA PRO A 340 11.33 7.50 25.53
C PRO A 340 10.19 8.38 26.08
N ASN A 341 10.49 9.60 26.49
CA ASN A 341 9.48 10.55 26.97
C ASN A 341 8.50 10.93 25.85
N ALA A 342 9.01 11.21 24.64
CA ALA A 342 8.20 11.51 23.49
C ALA A 342 7.24 10.36 23.16
N VAL A 343 7.76 9.15 23.11
CA VAL A 343 6.99 7.93 22.83
C VAL A 343 5.90 7.70 23.86
N ASN A 344 6.22 7.86 25.16
CA ASN A 344 5.24 7.68 26.24
C ASN A 344 4.04 8.63 26.08
N GLU A 345 4.27 9.89 25.73
CA GLU A 345 3.19 10.86 25.54
C GLU A 345 2.43 10.60 24.22
N VAL A 346 3.13 10.44 23.11
CA VAL A 346 2.52 10.25 21.78
C VAL A 346 1.69 8.96 21.73
N SER A 347 2.14 7.88 22.36
CA SER A 347 1.43 6.59 22.37
C SER A 347 0.04 6.64 22.96
N LYS A 348 -0.26 7.63 23.82
CA LYS A 348 -1.60 7.81 24.41
C LYS A 348 -2.62 8.29 23.38
N SER A 349 -2.16 8.96 22.32
CA SER A 349 -2.98 9.59 21.29
C SER A 349 -3.01 8.80 19.97
N VAL A 350 -2.32 7.66 19.93
CA VAL A 350 -2.25 6.79 18.76
C VAL A 350 -3.09 5.54 18.99
N LEU A 351 -3.79 5.09 17.95
CA LEU A 351 -4.71 3.96 18.02
C LEU A 351 -4.55 3.05 16.79
N LEU A 352 -4.75 1.75 17.00
CA LEU A 352 -4.93 0.79 15.92
C LEU A 352 -6.29 1.05 15.26
N ILE A 353 -6.33 1.15 13.94
CA ILE A 353 -7.55 1.20 13.15
C ILE A 353 -7.79 -0.17 12.54
N GLU A 354 -8.96 -0.75 12.80
CA GLU A 354 -9.50 -1.90 12.09
C GLU A 354 -10.70 -1.45 11.27
N ALA A 355 -10.67 -1.72 9.97
CA ALA A 355 -11.70 -1.30 9.02
C ALA A 355 -12.22 -2.53 8.25
N ARG A 356 -13.55 -2.71 8.20
CA ARG A 356 -14.26 -3.86 7.63
C ARG A 356 -15.31 -3.43 6.62
#